data_98836d6cfa8e6bcc1a9c1f7c31c2b175
#
_entry.id   98836d6cfa8e6bcc1a9c1f7c31c2b175
#
_cell.length_a   1.000
_cell.length_b   1.000
_cell.length_c   1.000
_cell.angle_alpha   90.00
_cell.angle_beta   90.00
_cell.angle_gamma   90.00
#
_symmetry.space_group_name_H-M   'P 1'
#
loop_
_entity.id
_entity.type
_entity.pdbx_description
1 polymer ?
#
loop_
_entity_poly.entity_id
_entity_poly.type
_entity_poly.pdbx_seq_one_letter_code
_entity_poly.pdbx_strand_id
1 'polypeptide(L)'
;MGWTSLMRLVIGTCAAWLLAALSAPAQALLVTIAATAAHAIQTGEPDPLVSVLVWDADRAIDSSALPHDVRDELTRLQERARAYRSPRPRPADGDGALAMVYEAKVHYERRLFAITDGPDATARAGRYVDQLRPCYEWEGYHDCPEREATFAERYQREHPGDGLNEYLSLLAAHRWICAAEGYDYEKQPADAARSRRAYTDALAGARAARSPLIRAAAVELARRGTCF
;
A
#
# COMPACT_ATOMS: atom_id res chain seq x y z
N MET A 1 3.30 40.97 -24.61
CA MET A 1 3.79 39.58 -24.73
C MET A 1 4.53 39.26 -23.42
N GLY A 2 3.92 38.43 -22.59
CA GLY A 2 4.25 38.40 -21.19
C GLY A 2 5.36 37.39 -20.84
N TRP A 3 6.13 37.73 -19.87
CA TRP A 3 7.22 36.92 -19.24
C TRP A 3 6.83 35.49 -18.89
N THR A 4 5.56 35.21 -18.73
CA THR A 4 5.03 33.87 -18.41
C THR A 4 5.19 32.85 -19.54
N SER A 5 5.22 33.26 -20.79
CA SER A 5 5.42 32.36 -21.95
C SER A 5 6.88 31.94 -22.12
N LEU A 6 7.83 32.84 -21.82
CA LEU A 6 9.26 32.52 -21.90
C LEU A 6 9.69 31.52 -20.81
N MET A 7 9.16 31.68 -19.61
CA MET A 7 9.49 30.80 -18.47
C MET A 7 8.97 29.36 -18.69
N ARG A 8 7.80 29.20 -19.31
CA ARG A 8 7.27 27.85 -19.65
C ARG A 8 8.10 27.16 -20.74
N LEU A 9 8.64 27.91 -21.69
CA LEU A 9 9.48 27.33 -22.75
C LEU A 9 10.83 26.87 -22.24
N VAL A 10 11.45 27.62 -21.31
CA VAL A 10 12.76 27.25 -20.72
C VAL A 10 12.66 26.03 -19.80
N ILE A 11 11.60 25.92 -19.00
CA ILE A 11 11.39 24.76 -18.11
C ILE A 11 11.11 23.50 -18.95
N GLY A 12 10.32 23.60 -20.01
CA GLY A 12 10.02 22.47 -20.90
C GLY A 12 11.25 21.94 -21.64
N THR A 13 12.14 22.83 -22.11
CA THR A 13 13.37 22.43 -22.84
C THR A 13 14.41 21.82 -21.92
N CYS A 14 14.62 22.34 -20.70
CA CYS A 14 15.56 21.77 -19.75
C CYS A 14 15.12 20.37 -19.28
N ALA A 15 13.85 20.12 -19.05
CA ALA A 15 13.35 18.80 -18.67
C ALA A 15 13.55 17.76 -19.78
N ALA A 16 13.34 18.14 -21.04
CA ALA A 16 13.54 17.27 -22.19
C ALA A 16 15.04 16.86 -22.38
N TRP A 17 15.96 17.78 -22.13
CA TRP A 17 17.40 17.51 -22.23
C TRP A 17 17.92 16.61 -21.09
N LEU A 18 17.39 16.76 -19.87
CA LEU A 18 17.73 15.89 -18.74
C LEU A 18 17.28 14.46 -18.97
N LEU A 19 16.11 14.24 -19.56
CA LEU A 19 15.60 12.91 -19.88
C LEU A 19 16.41 12.23 -20.98
N ALA A 20 16.91 12.97 -21.97
CA ALA A 20 17.73 12.42 -23.05
C ALA A 20 19.13 11.97 -22.61
N ALA A 21 19.63 12.45 -21.47
CA ALA A 21 20.94 12.08 -20.94
C ALA A 21 20.94 10.82 -20.05
N LEU A 22 19.75 10.29 -19.73
CA LEU A 22 19.60 9.12 -18.88
C LEU A 22 19.64 7.82 -19.70
N SER A 23 20.16 6.74 -19.11
CA SER A 23 20.07 5.41 -19.71
C SER A 23 18.62 4.95 -19.86
N ALA A 24 18.33 4.11 -20.86
CA ALA A 24 16.99 3.60 -21.11
C ALA A 24 16.26 3.04 -19.86
N PRO A 25 16.91 2.26 -18.97
CA PRO A 25 16.27 1.81 -17.74
C PRO A 25 15.98 2.94 -16.74
N ALA A 26 16.82 3.98 -16.69
CA ALA A 26 16.59 5.14 -15.85
C ALA A 26 15.44 6.02 -16.39
N GLN A 27 15.31 6.10 -17.71
CA GLN A 27 14.16 6.79 -18.35
C GLN A 27 12.86 6.05 -18.09
N ALA A 28 12.85 4.72 -18.20
CA ALA A 28 11.69 3.89 -17.88
C ALA A 28 11.26 4.06 -16.41
N LEU A 29 12.23 4.06 -15.50
CA LEU A 29 11.96 4.29 -14.07
C LEU A 29 11.36 5.67 -13.82
N LEU A 30 11.88 6.73 -14.43
CA LEU A 30 11.35 8.09 -14.27
C LEU A 30 9.95 8.26 -14.89
N VAL A 31 9.67 7.60 -16.02
CA VAL A 31 8.33 7.60 -16.62
C VAL A 31 7.35 6.86 -15.70
N THR A 32 7.76 5.75 -15.14
CA THR A 32 6.94 4.99 -14.16
C THR A 32 6.68 5.83 -12.91
N ILE A 33 7.71 6.48 -12.34
CA ILE A 33 7.58 7.37 -11.19
C ILE A 33 6.64 8.54 -11.51
N ALA A 34 6.77 9.18 -12.68
CA ALA A 34 5.93 10.28 -13.08
C ALA A 34 4.47 9.85 -13.31
N ALA A 35 4.25 8.71 -13.94
CA ALA A 35 2.91 8.14 -14.12
C ALA A 35 2.27 7.76 -12.78
N THR A 36 3.05 7.18 -11.88
CA THR A 36 2.66 6.85 -10.52
C THR A 36 2.29 8.09 -9.71
N ALA A 37 3.13 9.14 -9.76
CA ALA A 37 2.85 10.40 -9.08
C ALA A 37 1.59 11.08 -9.63
N ALA A 38 1.41 11.09 -10.95
CA ALA A 38 0.20 11.62 -11.57
C ALA A 38 -1.05 10.83 -11.15
N HIS A 39 -0.96 9.51 -11.07
CA HIS A 39 -2.04 8.65 -10.61
C HIS A 39 -2.33 8.86 -9.12
N ALA A 40 -1.31 8.91 -8.28
CA ALA A 40 -1.44 9.20 -6.85
C ALA A 40 -2.11 10.57 -6.59
N ILE A 41 -1.75 11.60 -7.37
CA ILE A 41 -2.39 12.92 -7.29
C ILE A 41 -3.88 12.86 -7.68
N GLN A 42 -4.23 12.03 -8.69
CA GLN A 42 -5.62 11.90 -9.14
C GLN A 42 -6.49 11.08 -8.21
N THR A 43 -5.92 10.08 -7.54
CA THR A 43 -6.66 9.10 -6.74
C THR A 43 -6.42 9.24 -5.24
N GLY A 44 -5.49 10.11 -4.82
CA GLY A 44 -5.04 10.21 -3.44
C GLY A 44 -4.28 8.98 -2.94
N GLU A 45 -3.84 8.11 -3.87
CA GLU A 45 -3.16 6.87 -3.50
C GLU A 45 -1.64 6.95 -3.68
N PRO A 46 -0.89 6.43 -2.70
CA PRO A 46 0.56 6.36 -2.76
C PRO A 46 1.03 5.31 -3.78
N ASP A 47 2.31 5.06 -3.86
CA ASP A 47 2.99 4.17 -4.78
C ASP A 47 2.20 2.91 -5.18
N PRO A 48 2.07 2.56 -6.50
CA PRO A 48 1.29 1.41 -6.97
C PRO A 48 1.72 0.08 -6.36
N LEU A 49 3.02 -0.12 -6.07
CA LEU A 49 3.50 -1.36 -5.51
C LEU A 49 3.04 -1.53 -4.07
N VAL A 50 3.14 -0.47 -3.26
CA VAL A 50 2.61 -0.44 -1.89
C VAL A 50 1.08 -0.45 -1.91
N SER A 51 0.47 0.31 -2.83
CA SER A 51 -0.97 0.33 -3.06
C SER A 51 -1.53 -1.06 -3.34
N VAL A 52 -0.93 -1.80 -4.27
CA VAL A 52 -1.39 -3.14 -4.63
C VAL A 52 -1.34 -4.08 -3.43
N LEU A 53 -0.31 -4.02 -2.62
CA LEU A 53 -0.18 -4.88 -1.46
C LEU A 53 -1.01 -4.41 -0.27
N VAL A 54 -1.13 -3.10 -0.09
CA VAL A 54 -1.77 -2.52 1.09
C VAL A 54 -3.24 -2.16 0.83
N TRP A 55 -3.60 -1.74 -0.39
CA TRP A 55 -4.91 -1.21 -0.72
C TRP A 55 -5.66 -1.98 -1.80
N ASP A 56 -5.00 -2.37 -2.89
CA ASP A 56 -5.70 -2.89 -4.05
C ASP A 56 -4.85 -3.85 -4.90
N ALA A 57 -5.06 -5.15 -4.75
CA ALA A 57 -4.42 -6.16 -5.57
C ALA A 57 -5.01 -6.23 -7.01
N ASP A 58 -6.09 -5.52 -7.28
CA ASP A 58 -6.77 -5.57 -8.58
C ASP A 58 -6.23 -4.53 -9.58
N ARG A 59 -5.37 -3.60 -9.15
CA ARG A 59 -4.86 -2.57 -10.05
C ARG A 59 -3.90 -3.12 -11.07
N ALA A 60 -4.12 -2.71 -12.32
CA ALA A 60 -3.13 -2.93 -13.36
C ALA A 60 -1.93 -2.01 -13.11
N ILE A 61 -0.82 -2.58 -12.67
CA ILE A 61 0.46 -1.88 -12.63
C ILE A 61 1.16 -2.08 -13.96
N ASP A 62 1.82 -1.04 -14.47
CA ASP A 62 2.82 -1.25 -15.51
C ASP A 62 3.98 -2.04 -14.91
N SER A 63 3.88 -3.36 -15.06
CA SER A 63 4.84 -4.29 -14.50
C SER A 63 6.10 -4.45 -15.36
N SER A 64 6.21 -3.74 -16.48
CA SER A 64 7.30 -3.93 -17.44
C SER A 64 8.69 -3.62 -16.85
N ALA A 65 8.76 -2.71 -15.89
CA ALA A 65 9.98 -2.32 -15.20
C ALA A 65 10.31 -3.17 -13.96
N LEU A 66 9.40 -4.06 -13.54
CA LEU A 66 9.62 -4.89 -12.35
C LEU A 66 10.50 -6.11 -12.66
N PRO A 67 11.31 -6.59 -11.69
CA PRO A 67 11.97 -7.89 -11.78
C PRO A 67 10.98 -9.01 -12.10
N HIS A 68 11.44 -10.04 -12.80
CA HIS A 68 10.56 -11.10 -13.31
C HIS A 68 9.79 -11.82 -12.20
N ASP A 69 10.47 -12.18 -11.12
CA ASP A 69 9.89 -12.85 -9.95
C ASP A 69 8.83 -11.99 -9.22
N VAL A 70 9.07 -10.69 -9.12
CA VAL A 70 8.11 -9.71 -8.55
C VAL A 70 6.87 -9.60 -9.43
N ARG A 71 7.06 -9.55 -10.75
CA ARG A 71 5.97 -9.46 -11.73
C ARG A 71 5.10 -10.71 -11.73
N ASP A 72 5.73 -11.88 -11.70
CA ASP A 72 5.01 -13.16 -11.69
C ASP A 72 4.17 -13.29 -10.42
N GLU A 73 4.74 -12.92 -9.28
CA GLU A 73 3.99 -12.93 -8.02
C GLU A 73 2.82 -11.94 -8.06
N LEU A 74 3.05 -10.72 -8.55
CA LEU A 74 1.98 -9.72 -8.69
C LEU A 74 0.85 -10.22 -9.57
N THR A 75 1.17 -10.82 -10.72
CA THR A 75 0.17 -11.39 -11.63
C THR A 75 -0.63 -12.48 -10.94
N ARG A 76 0.04 -13.39 -10.23
CA ARG A 76 -0.61 -14.44 -9.45
C ARG A 76 -1.57 -13.86 -8.39
N LEU A 77 -1.15 -12.83 -7.66
CA LEU A 77 -2.00 -12.19 -6.65
C LEU A 77 -3.23 -11.53 -7.27
N GLN A 78 -3.06 -10.85 -8.41
CA GLN A 78 -4.17 -10.22 -9.12
C GLN A 78 -5.19 -11.25 -9.61
N GLU A 79 -4.73 -12.38 -10.16
CA GLU A 79 -5.61 -13.47 -10.59
C GLU A 79 -6.37 -14.07 -9.41
N ARG A 80 -5.69 -14.30 -8.29
CA ARG A 80 -6.33 -14.80 -7.06
C ARG A 80 -7.37 -13.80 -6.54
N ALA A 81 -7.04 -12.51 -6.48
CA ALA A 81 -7.97 -11.47 -6.05
C ALA A 81 -9.24 -11.43 -6.92
N ARG A 82 -9.08 -11.53 -8.24
CA ARG A 82 -10.22 -11.59 -9.18
C ARG A 82 -11.08 -12.84 -8.99
N ALA A 83 -10.46 -13.97 -8.61
CA ALA A 83 -11.16 -15.22 -8.33
C ALA A 83 -11.91 -15.23 -6.99
N TYR A 84 -11.60 -14.32 -6.08
CA TYR A 84 -12.22 -14.28 -4.76
C TYR A 84 -13.73 -14.08 -4.84
N ARG A 85 -14.46 -14.86 -4.04
CA ARG A 85 -15.89 -14.70 -3.81
C ARG A 85 -16.13 -14.66 -2.31
N SER A 86 -16.66 -13.54 -1.83
CA SER A 86 -16.94 -13.38 -0.41
C SER A 86 -18.02 -14.35 0.05
N PRO A 87 -17.80 -15.09 1.14
CA PRO A 87 -18.85 -15.88 1.77
C PRO A 87 -19.82 -15.03 2.62
N ARG A 88 -19.54 -13.72 2.77
CA ARG A 88 -20.38 -12.83 3.57
C ARG A 88 -21.73 -12.61 2.94
N PRO A 89 -22.83 -12.66 3.74
CA PRO A 89 -24.14 -12.26 3.25
C PRO A 89 -24.13 -10.77 2.90
N ARG A 90 -24.62 -10.44 1.71
CA ARG A 90 -24.77 -9.04 1.30
C ARG A 90 -25.91 -8.41 2.10
N PRO A 91 -25.74 -7.17 2.63
CA PRO A 91 -26.83 -6.43 3.26
C PRO A 91 -28.00 -6.24 2.31
N ALA A 92 -29.21 -6.16 2.88
CA ALA A 92 -30.40 -5.83 2.12
C ALA A 92 -30.26 -4.42 1.48
N ASP A 93 -30.83 -4.25 0.31
CA ASP A 93 -30.83 -2.96 -0.38
C ASP A 93 -31.53 -1.90 0.51
N GLY A 94 -30.87 -0.73 0.64
CA GLY A 94 -31.41 0.41 1.37
C GLY A 94 -30.67 0.83 2.64
N ASP A 95 -29.75 0.02 3.17
CA ASP A 95 -28.88 0.42 4.28
C ASP A 95 -27.48 0.80 3.78
N GLY A 96 -27.30 2.08 3.45
CA GLY A 96 -26.05 2.59 2.90
C GLY A 96 -24.85 2.41 3.84
N ALA A 97 -25.04 2.54 5.16
CA ALA A 97 -23.96 2.39 6.13
C ALA A 97 -23.49 0.93 6.23
N LEU A 98 -24.43 -0.01 6.30
CA LEU A 98 -24.11 -1.44 6.30
C LEU A 98 -23.48 -1.88 4.97
N ALA A 99 -23.91 -1.32 3.86
CA ALA A 99 -23.31 -1.59 2.55
C ALA A 99 -21.85 -1.14 2.50
N MET A 100 -21.51 0.06 2.99
CA MET A 100 -20.13 0.55 3.07
C MET A 100 -19.25 -0.36 3.94
N VAL A 101 -19.73 -0.76 5.11
CA VAL A 101 -19.01 -1.70 5.99
C VAL A 101 -18.78 -3.04 5.30
N TYR A 102 -19.80 -3.56 4.62
CA TYR A 102 -19.71 -4.81 3.86
C TYR A 102 -18.65 -4.71 2.75
N GLU A 103 -18.71 -3.70 1.91
CA GLU A 103 -17.78 -3.53 0.79
C GLU A 103 -16.34 -3.37 1.29
N ALA A 104 -16.11 -2.59 2.36
CA ALA A 104 -14.80 -2.44 2.95
C ALA A 104 -14.27 -3.80 3.48
N LYS A 105 -15.09 -4.58 4.19
CA LYS A 105 -14.68 -5.90 4.68
C LYS A 105 -14.36 -6.86 3.53
N VAL A 106 -15.20 -6.92 2.50
CA VAL A 106 -14.98 -7.76 1.31
C VAL A 106 -13.68 -7.36 0.60
N HIS A 107 -13.41 -6.09 0.50
CA HIS A 107 -12.20 -5.56 -0.11
C HIS A 107 -10.93 -5.97 0.66
N TYR A 108 -10.93 -5.87 2.00
CA TYR A 108 -9.84 -6.38 2.83
C TYR A 108 -9.68 -7.90 2.72
N GLU A 109 -10.76 -8.67 2.77
CA GLU A 109 -10.72 -10.12 2.63
C GLU A 109 -10.14 -10.58 1.30
N ARG A 110 -10.52 -9.93 0.21
CA ARG A 110 -10.01 -10.22 -1.14
C ARG A 110 -8.49 -10.14 -1.19
N ARG A 111 -7.90 -9.08 -0.61
CA ARG A 111 -6.45 -8.89 -0.55
C ARG A 111 -5.76 -9.95 0.29
N LEU A 112 -6.27 -10.16 1.49
CA LEU A 112 -5.70 -11.15 2.40
C LEU A 112 -5.82 -12.57 1.82
N PHE A 113 -6.94 -12.90 1.17
CA PHE A 113 -7.10 -14.14 0.44
C PHE A 113 -6.08 -14.28 -0.70
N ALA A 114 -5.85 -13.23 -1.46
CA ALA A 114 -4.89 -13.26 -2.57
C ALA A 114 -3.48 -13.59 -2.10
N ILE A 115 -3.09 -13.06 -0.95
CA ILE A 115 -1.75 -13.20 -0.37
C ILE A 115 -1.60 -14.53 0.38
N THR A 116 -2.67 -15.05 0.96
CA THR A 116 -2.66 -16.26 1.78
C THR A 116 -2.78 -17.51 0.91
N ASP A 117 -1.83 -18.43 1.01
CA ASP A 117 -1.91 -19.72 0.36
C ASP A 117 -2.64 -20.77 1.24
N GLY A 118 -3.16 -21.80 0.58
CA GLY A 118 -3.77 -22.95 1.24
C GLY A 118 -5.29 -22.96 1.23
N PRO A 119 -5.88 -24.11 1.61
CA PRO A 119 -7.33 -24.34 1.51
C PRO A 119 -8.16 -23.49 2.48
N ASP A 120 -7.57 -22.99 3.53
CA ASP A 120 -8.20 -22.16 4.56
C ASP A 120 -7.99 -20.64 4.37
N ALA A 121 -7.43 -20.22 3.22
CA ALA A 121 -7.13 -18.81 2.92
C ALA A 121 -8.35 -17.90 3.14
N THR A 122 -9.54 -18.31 2.65
CA THR A 122 -10.78 -17.55 2.85
C THR A 122 -11.14 -17.41 4.33
N ALA A 123 -11.03 -18.51 5.08
CA ALA A 123 -11.36 -18.49 6.50
C ALA A 123 -10.37 -17.65 7.32
N ARG A 124 -9.08 -17.66 6.98
CA ARG A 124 -8.07 -16.80 7.60
C ARG A 124 -8.31 -15.33 7.32
N ALA A 125 -8.53 -14.98 6.06
CA ALA A 125 -8.86 -13.62 5.68
C ALA A 125 -10.11 -13.12 6.42
N GLY A 126 -11.17 -13.94 6.47
CA GLY A 126 -12.40 -13.62 7.19
C GLY A 126 -12.16 -13.38 8.69
N ARG A 127 -11.43 -14.27 9.37
CA ARG A 127 -11.11 -14.09 10.80
C ARG A 127 -10.34 -12.82 11.10
N TYR A 128 -9.37 -12.46 10.26
CA TYR A 128 -8.62 -11.21 10.40
C TYR A 128 -9.56 -10.00 10.28
N VAL A 129 -10.34 -9.97 9.21
CA VAL A 129 -11.22 -8.84 8.90
C VAL A 129 -12.37 -8.70 9.89
N ASP A 130 -12.86 -9.80 10.49
CA ASP A 130 -13.91 -9.73 11.52
C ASP A 130 -13.45 -9.02 12.79
N GLN A 131 -12.17 -9.11 13.11
CA GLN A 131 -11.57 -8.46 14.27
C GLN A 131 -11.06 -7.05 13.96
N LEU A 132 -10.80 -6.75 12.69
CA LEU A 132 -10.34 -5.43 12.25
C LEU A 132 -11.46 -4.40 12.40
N ARG A 133 -11.13 -3.25 12.97
CA ARG A 133 -11.96 -2.03 12.89
C ARG A 133 -11.38 -1.14 11.78
N PRO A 134 -11.86 -1.29 10.54
CA PRO A 134 -11.30 -0.54 9.42
C PRO A 134 -11.54 0.96 9.60
N CYS A 135 -10.60 1.74 9.11
CA CYS A 135 -10.75 3.16 8.96
C CYS A 135 -11.43 3.47 7.63
N TYR A 136 -12.66 3.95 7.68
CA TYR A 136 -13.41 4.30 6.48
C TYR A 136 -13.09 5.70 5.96
N GLU A 137 -12.72 6.60 6.88
CA GLU A 137 -12.42 7.99 6.60
C GLU A 137 -11.10 8.33 7.29
N TRP A 138 -10.02 8.31 6.53
CA TRP A 138 -8.74 8.76 7.04
C TRP A 138 -8.45 10.17 6.53
N GLU A 139 -8.49 11.12 7.45
CA GLU A 139 -8.30 12.55 7.19
C GLU A 139 -6.85 13.01 7.43
N GLY A 140 -5.88 12.11 7.45
CA GLY A 140 -4.47 12.43 7.68
C GLY A 140 -4.04 12.46 9.15
N TYR A 141 -4.92 12.14 10.10
CA TYR A 141 -4.61 12.03 11.51
C TYR A 141 -3.96 10.69 11.87
N HIS A 142 -3.32 10.63 13.03
CA HIS A 142 -2.56 9.45 13.46
C HIS A 142 -3.41 8.24 13.85
N ASP A 143 -4.62 8.44 14.35
CA ASP A 143 -5.44 7.43 15.06
C ASP A 143 -5.82 6.23 14.20
N CYS A 144 -6.16 6.47 12.95
CA CYS A 144 -6.52 5.43 11.99
C CYS A 144 -5.33 4.52 11.66
N PRO A 145 -4.22 5.02 11.14
CA PRO A 145 -3.08 4.17 10.79
C PRO A 145 -2.44 3.53 12.02
N GLU A 146 -2.35 4.20 13.16
CA GLU A 146 -1.84 3.60 14.39
C GLU A 146 -2.69 2.41 14.84
N ARG A 147 -4.00 2.53 14.79
CA ARG A 147 -4.92 1.44 15.14
C ARG A 147 -4.75 0.23 14.23
N GLU A 148 -4.63 0.44 12.93
CA GLU A 148 -4.43 -0.65 11.97
C GLU A 148 -3.05 -1.31 12.15
N ALA A 149 -1.98 -0.52 12.36
CA ALA A 149 -0.65 -1.06 12.63
C ALA A 149 -0.62 -1.89 13.91
N THR A 150 -1.13 -1.33 15.00
CA THR A 150 -1.20 -2.03 16.30
C THR A 150 -2.01 -3.32 16.20
N PHE A 151 -3.09 -3.33 15.43
CA PHE A 151 -3.89 -4.52 15.20
C PHE A 151 -3.09 -5.58 14.41
N ALA A 152 -2.40 -5.19 13.34
CA ALA A 152 -1.59 -6.10 12.54
C ALA A 152 -0.48 -6.75 13.37
N GLU A 153 0.24 -5.98 14.18
CA GLU A 153 1.28 -6.48 15.08
C GLU A 153 0.74 -7.39 16.17
N ARG A 154 -0.42 -7.05 16.73
CA ARG A 154 -1.09 -7.93 17.70
C ARG A 154 -1.44 -9.28 17.08
N TYR A 155 -2.04 -9.25 15.89
CA TYR A 155 -2.39 -10.48 15.16
C TYR A 155 -1.16 -11.36 14.90
N GLN A 156 -0.04 -10.76 14.48
CA GLN A 156 1.21 -11.50 14.26
C GLN A 156 1.73 -12.18 15.54
N ARG A 157 1.63 -11.50 16.69
CA ARG A 157 2.03 -12.08 17.99
C ARG A 157 1.12 -13.22 18.42
N GLU A 158 -0.18 -13.10 18.15
CA GLU A 158 -1.19 -14.12 18.53
C GLU A 158 -1.17 -15.32 17.57
N HIS A 159 -0.69 -15.12 16.33
CA HIS A 159 -0.67 -16.13 15.27
C HIS A 159 0.74 -16.29 14.65
N PRO A 160 1.75 -16.71 15.44
CA PRO A 160 3.09 -16.88 14.92
C PRO A 160 3.12 -17.97 13.83
N GLY A 161 3.74 -17.67 12.70
CA GLY A 161 3.80 -18.59 11.56
C GLY A 161 2.58 -18.55 10.63
N ASP A 162 1.60 -17.67 10.85
CA ASP A 162 0.54 -17.44 9.86
C ASP A 162 1.13 -16.87 8.56
N GLY A 163 0.64 -17.37 7.42
CA GLY A 163 1.06 -16.92 6.09
C GLY A 163 0.79 -15.43 5.81
N LEU A 164 -0.07 -14.79 6.60
CA LEU A 164 -0.31 -13.34 6.53
C LEU A 164 0.82 -12.52 7.14
N ASN A 165 1.68 -13.08 7.99
CA ASN A 165 2.61 -12.30 8.81
C ASN A 165 3.61 -11.48 7.98
N GLU A 166 4.06 -11.99 6.84
CA GLU A 166 4.95 -11.25 5.96
C GLU A 166 4.27 -9.98 5.39
N TYR A 167 3.03 -10.12 4.96
CA TYR A 167 2.22 -9.00 4.49
C TYR A 167 1.88 -8.03 5.61
N LEU A 168 1.52 -8.55 6.80
CA LEU A 168 1.18 -7.72 7.95
C LEU A 168 2.37 -6.89 8.44
N SER A 169 3.61 -7.38 8.26
CA SER A 169 4.81 -6.57 8.52
C SER A 169 4.89 -5.36 7.58
N LEU A 170 4.61 -5.55 6.28
CA LEU A 170 4.58 -4.45 5.32
C LEU A 170 3.44 -3.47 5.62
N LEU A 171 2.25 -3.99 5.92
CA LEU A 171 1.08 -3.19 6.30
C LEU A 171 1.39 -2.35 7.54
N ALA A 172 1.92 -2.96 8.60
CA ALA A 172 2.28 -2.26 9.82
C ALA A 172 3.33 -1.18 9.56
N ALA A 173 4.37 -1.47 8.76
CA ALA A 173 5.37 -0.47 8.38
C ALA A 173 4.72 0.73 7.68
N HIS A 174 3.88 0.50 6.68
CA HIS A 174 3.17 1.59 6.00
C HIS A 174 2.30 2.39 6.97
N ARG A 175 1.55 1.71 7.83
CA ARG A 175 0.65 2.38 8.78
C ARG A 175 1.41 3.16 9.85
N TRP A 176 2.56 2.66 10.33
CA TRP A 176 3.37 3.37 11.30
C TRP A 176 4.01 4.65 10.73
N ILE A 177 4.45 4.66 9.46
CA ILE A 177 4.96 5.91 8.87
C ILE A 177 3.82 6.92 8.66
N CYS A 178 2.62 6.45 8.27
CA CYS A 178 1.44 7.29 8.18
C CYS A 178 1.04 7.88 9.55
N ALA A 179 1.07 7.08 10.61
CA ALA A 179 0.82 7.56 11.97
C ALA A 179 1.85 8.61 12.42
N ALA A 180 3.12 8.39 12.07
CA ALA A 180 4.18 9.36 12.39
C ALA A 180 3.94 10.71 11.72
N GLU A 181 3.51 10.74 10.46
CA GLU A 181 3.15 11.98 9.76
C GLU A 181 1.91 12.64 10.35
N GLY A 182 0.90 11.86 10.75
CA GLY A 182 -0.26 12.36 11.46
C GLY A 182 0.12 13.03 12.79
N TYR A 183 1.00 12.41 13.59
CA TYR A 183 1.52 13.00 14.82
C TYR A 183 2.37 14.26 14.59
N ASP A 184 3.15 14.31 13.49
CA ASP A 184 3.86 15.54 13.14
C ASP A 184 2.90 16.68 12.81
N TYR A 185 1.86 16.38 12.04
CA TYR A 185 0.81 17.34 11.72
C TYR A 185 0.12 17.87 12.99
N GLU A 186 -0.14 16.99 13.94
CA GLU A 186 -0.75 17.32 15.25
C GLU A 186 0.25 17.92 16.25
N LYS A 187 1.53 18.09 15.86
CA LYS A 187 2.62 18.65 16.70
C LYS A 187 2.89 17.82 17.96
N GLN A 188 2.87 16.50 17.82
CA GLN A 188 3.17 15.52 18.87
C GLN A 188 4.50 14.79 18.59
N PRO A 189 5.67 15.45 18.76
CA PRO A 189 6.96 14.92 18.28
C PRO A 189 7.42 13.65 18.99
N ALA A 190 7.05 13.44 20.25
CA ALA A 190 7.40 12.24 20.99
C ALA A 190 6.71 11.00 20.42
N ASP A 191 5.42 11.13 20.06
CA ASP A 191 4.62 10.06 19.49
C ASP A 191 5.01 9.81 18.02
N ALA A 192 5.31 10.86 17.26
CA ALA A 192 5.88 10.73 15.93
C ALA A 192 7.20 9.95 15.95
N ALA A 193 8.09 10.24 16.90
CA ALA A 193 9.35 9.51 17.05
C ALA A 193 9.13 8.04 17.46
N ARG A 194 8.14 7.74 18.32
CA ARG A 194 7.74 6.38 18.67
C ARG A 194 7.26 5.61 17.42
N SER A 195 6.36 6.22 16.64
CA SER A 195 5.81 5.63 15.45
C SER A 195 6.88 5.36 14.38
N ARG A 196 7.88 6.24 14.23
CA ARG A 196 9.03 6.00 13.33
C ARG A 196 9.91 4.83 13.77
N ARG A 197 10.07 4.60 15.07
CA ARG A 197 10.77 3.39 15.55
C ARG A 197 9.99 2.14 15.21
N ALA A 198 8.69 2.12 15.48
CA ALA A 198 7.81 1.01 15.12
C ALA A 198 7.79 0.76 13.60
N TYR A 199 7.79 1.81 12.79
CA TYR A 199 7.99 1.71 11.34
C TYR A 199 9.27 0.97 10.98
N THR A 200 10.40 1.35 11.60
CA THR A 200 11.70 0.73 11.31
C THR A 200 11.70 -0.75 11.64
N ASP A 201 11.11 -1.13 12.76
CA ASP A 201 11.03 -2.53 13.21
C ASP A 201 10.13 -3.37 12.28
N ALA A 202 8.94 -2.87 11.94
CA ALA A 202 8.03 -3.52 11.02
C ALA A 202 8.61 -3.64 9.60
N LEU A 203 9.30 -2.60 9.13
CA LEU A 203 9.97 -2.58 7.83
C LEU A 203 11.09 -3.62 7.76
N ALA A 204 11.82 -3.84 8.84
CA ALA A 204 12.84 -4.90 8.90
C ALA A 204 12.20 -6.29 8.70
N GLY A 205 11.05 -6.54 9.30
CA GLY A 205 10.27 -7.76 9.09
C GLY A 205 9.83 -7.94 7.63
N ALA A 206 9.31 -6.88 7.01
CA ALA A 206 8.89 -6.90 5.60
C ALA A 206 10.07 -7.14 4.63
N ARG A 207 11.25 -6.57 4.93
CA ARG A 207 12.47 -6.81 4.14
C ARG A 207 13.00 -8.23 4.24
N ALA A 208 12.72 -8.92 5.34
CA ALA A 208 13.10 -10.32 5.56
C ALA A 208 12.07 -11.32 5.02
N ALA A 209 10.97 -10.86 4.41
CA ALA A 209 9.93 -11.70 3.84
C ALA A 209 10.47 -12.65 2.77
N ARG A 210 9.87 -13.82 2.62
CA ARG A 210 10.18 -14.77 1.54
C ARG A 210 9.63 -14.27 0.20
N SER A 211 8.47 -13.60 0.24
CA SER A 211 7.83 -13.01 -0.94
C SER A 211 8.73 -11.94 -1.59
N PRO A 212 9.14 -12.10 -2.86
CA PRO A 212 9.89 -11.08 -3.58
C PRO A 212 9.11 -9.78 -3.74
N LEU A 213 7.79 -9.85 -3.90
CA LEU A 213 6.93 -8.69 -4.02
C LEU A 213 6.87 -7.88 -2.72
N ILE A 214 6.73 -8.54 -1.57
CA ILE A 214 6.75 -7.87 -0.26
C ILE A 214 8.11 -7.20 -0.02
N ARG A 215 9.21 -7.88 -0.34
CA ARG A 215 10.55 -7.28 -0.23
C ARG A 215 10.72 -6.06 -1.13
N ALA A 216 10.26 -6.14 -2.38
CA ALA A 216 10.32 -5.03 -3.32
C ALA A 216 9.49 -3.83 -2.83
N ALA A 217 8.27 -4.07 -2.35
CA ALA A 217 7.43 -3.05 -1.76
C ALA A 217 8.04 -2.43 -0.49
N ALA A 218 8.70 -3.22 0.35
CA ALA A 218 9.39 -2.73 1.54
C ALA A 218 10.61 -1.86 1.18
N VAL A 219 11.34 -2.19 0.11
CA VAL A 219 12.43 -1.35 -0.41
C VAL A 219 11.89 -0.03 -0.92
N GLU A 220 10.79 -0.04 -1.66
CA GLU A 220 10.17 1.17 -2.20
C GLU A 220 9.59 2.05 -1.08
N LEU A 221 8.91 1.46 -0.11
CA LEU A 221 8.43 2.19 1.08
C LEU A 221 9.59 2.88 1.83
N ALA A 222 10.70 2.17 1.99
CA ALA A 222 11.88 2.73 2.62
C ALA A 222 12.54 3.86 1.82
N ARG A 223 12.58 3.73 0.49
CA ARG A 223 13.13 4.76 -0.41
C ARG A 223 12.30 6.05 -0.32
N ARG A 224 11.00 5.90 -0.28
CA ARG A 224 10.07 7.03 -0.15
C ARG A 224 10.13 7.67 1.23
N GLY A 225 10.13 6.87 2.27
CA GLY A 225 10.23 7.33 3.66
C GLY A 225 9.02 8.12 4.15
N THR A 226 7.93 8.11 3.39
CA THR A 226 6.67 8.84 3.66
C THR A 226 5.47 7.96 3.47
N CYS A 227 4.33 8.39 4.00
CA CYS A 227 3.03 7.73 3.83
C CYS A 227 2.52 7.88 2.38
N PHE A 228 2.66 9.09 1.81
CA PHE A 228 2.16 9.49 0.49
C PHE A 228 3.27 9.99 -0.43
#